data_65549f170d48953fec8a520f2d7298b9
#
_entry.id   65549f170d48953fec8a520f2d7298b9
#
_cell.length_a   1.000
_cell.length_b   1.000
_cell.length_c   1.000
_cell.angle_alpha   90.00
_cell.angle_beta   90.00
_cell.angle_gamma   90.00
#
_symmetry.space_group_name_H-M   'P 1'
#
loop_
_entity.id
_entity.type
_entity.pdbx_description
1 polymer ?
#
loop_
_entity_poly.entity_id
_entity_poly.type
_entity_poly.pdbx_seq_one_letter_code
_entity_poly.pdbx_strand_id
1 'polypeptide(L)'
;MSEAMTPDRAKLVELAEAGRTSLASLSAMLGRNPSYLQQFVRKGSPRKLEEADRRRLAEFFGVSEVALGADPDHARAAAADEFITVPRLPLDASAGPGAFSAEEISFDSFRFSRRWLREMGLEGADLTAIRVEGDSMEPTLRSGDEIFVDRNKRSGEGIHVVRIGDALHVTQVQASAPGRIALISANDSYAPIDLAREEVEVIGRVVWKGGRV
;
A
#
# COMPACT_ATOMS: atom_id res chain seq x y z
N MET A 1 -13.78 23.85 42.06
CA MET A 1 -14.44 22.64 41.52
C MET A 1 -13.40 21.94 40.67
N SER A 2 -12.96 20.76 41.12
CA SER A 2 -12.00 19.95 40.33
C SER A 2 -12.77 19.35 39.13
N GLU A 3 -12.45 19.77 37.94
CA GLU A 3 -13.03 19.18 36.71
C GLU A 3 -12.60 17.72 36.70
N ALA A 4 -13.57 16.81 36.58
CA ALA A 4 -13.28 15.37 36.55
C ALA A 4 -12.33 15.06 35.38
N MET A 5 -11.27 14.30 35.65
CA MET A 5 -10.32 13.85 34.65
C MET A 5 -11.03 13.07 33.55
N THR A 6 -10.95 13.53 32.31
CA THR A 6 -11.60 12.82 31.18
C THR A 6 -10.84 11.53 30.83
N PRO A 7 -11.52 10.54 30.23
CA PRO A 7 -10.90 9.23 29.92
C PRO A 7 -9.60 9.33 29.10
N ASP A 8 -9.57 10.23 28.14
CA ASP A 8 -8.39 10.49 27.28
C ASP A 8 -7.18 11.02 28.05
N ARG A 9 -7.41 11.91 29.04
CA ARG A 9 -6.36 12.44 29.93
C ARG A 9 -5.84 11.37 30.88
N ALA A 10 -6.76 10.58 31.46
CA ALA A 10 -6.39 9.45 32.32
C ALA A 10 -5.55 8.42 31.53
N LYS A 11 -5.95 8.12 30.30
CA LYS A 11 -5.22 7.19 29.42
C LYS A 11 -3.82 7.71 29.07
N LEU A 12 -3.67 9.00 28.79
CA LEU A 12 -2.35 9.58 28.52
C LEU A 12 -1.41 9.46 29.73
N VAL A 13 -1.92 9.66 30.95
CA VAL A 13 -1.11 9.49 32.18
C VAL A 13 -0.70 8.03 32.34
N GLU A 14 -1.64 7.10 32.22
CA GLU A 14 -1.37 5.65 32.29
C GLU A 14 -0.27 5.23 31.29
N LEU A 15 -0.37 5.68 30.03
CA LEU A 15 0.59 5.37 28.98
C LEU A 15 1.97 5.97 29.26
N ALA A 16 2.02 7.20 29.78
CA ALA A 16 3.27 7.85 30.14
C ALA A 16 3.97 7.11 31.30
N GLU A 17 3.22 6.67 32.30
CA GLU A 17 3.73 5.88 33.44
C GLU A 17 4.22 4.52 32.98
N ALA A 18 3.43 3.80 32.18
CA ALA A 18 3.80 2.49 31.63
C ALA A 18 5.06 2.58 30.75
N GLY A 19 5.16 3.62 29.92
CA GLY A 19 6.32 3.89 29.06
C GLY A 19 7.52 4.53 29.80
N ARG A 20 7.44 4.74 31.11
CA ARG A 20 8.47 5.41 31.93
C ARG A 20 8.93 6.74 31.33
N THR A 21 8.03 7.50 30.75
CA THR A 21 8.32 8.78 30.11
C THR A 21 7.56 9.91 30.80
N SER A 22 8.11 11.12 30.80
CA SER A 22 7.46 12.26 31.44
C SER A 22 6.57 13.03 30.45
N LEU A 23 5.51 13.66 30.94
CA LEU A 23 4.68 14.56 30.13
C LEU A 23 5.49 15.72 29.52
N ALA A 24 6.57 16.15 30.19
CA ALA A 24 7.46 17.19 29.67
C ALA A 24 8.28 16.68 28.47
N SER A 25 8.82 15.45 28.56
CA SER A 25 9.54 14.81 27.44
C SER A 25 8.62 14.56 26.24
N LEU A 26 7.40 14.11 26.49
CA LEU A 26 6.40 13.94 25.44
C LEU A 26 6.02 15.28 24.78
N SER A 27 5.88 16.34 25.57
CA SER A 27 5.63 17.69 25.03
C SER A 27 6.78 18.17 24.13
N ALA A 28 8.03 17.91 24.54
CA ALA A 28 9.21 18.23 23.74
C ALA A 28 9.25 17.41 22.44
N MET A 29 8.92 16.11 22.48
CA MET A 29 8.78 15.25 21.30
C MET A 29 7.76 15.81 20.28
N LEU A 30 6.68 16.39 20.78
CA LEU A 30 5.67 17.05 19.94
C LEU A 30 6.13 18.42 19.39
N GLY A 31 7.30 18.92 19.82
CA GLY A 31 7.74 20.28 19.52
C GLY A 31 6.95 21.37 20.27
N ARG A 32 6.31 21.01 21.39
CA ARG A 32 5.51 21.90 22.22
C ARG A 32 6.28 22.32 23.46
N ASN A 33 5.78 23.36 24.14
CA ASN A 33 6.32 23.78 25.44
C ASN A 33 6.28 22.59 26.44
N PRO A 34 7.32 22.37 27.28
CA PRO A 34 7.36 21.27 28.25
C PRO A 34 6.16 21.16 29.19
N SER A 35 5.46 22.26 29.44
CA SER A 35 4.25 22.28 30.29
C SER A 35 2.95 21.94 29.53
N TYR A 36 2.99 21.76 28.19
CA TYR A 36 1.80 21.61 27.36
C TYR A 36 0.92 20.44 27.79
N LEU A 37 1.46 19.22 27.83
CA LEU A 37 0.70 18.04 28.25
C LEU A 37 0.36 18.04 29.75
N GLN A 38 1.18 18.69 30.60
CA GLN A 38 0.82 18.88 32.00
C GLN A 38 -0.41 19.80 32.13
N GLN A 39 -0.50 20.85 31.31
CA GLN A 39 -1.68 21.73 31.31
C GLN A 39 -2.91 20.99 30.78
N PHE A 40 -2.76 20.21 29.71
CA PHE A 40 -3.82 19.36 29.19
C PHE A 40 -4.38 18.44 30.26
N VAL A 41 -3.52 17.68 30.94
CA VAL A 41 -3.92 16.71 31.98
C VAL A 41 -4.50 17.38 33.23
N ARG A 42 -3.81 18.43 33.75
CA ARG A 42 -4.15 19.00 35.08
C ARG A 42 -5.17 20.11 35.02
N LYS A 43 -5.13 20.94 33.97
CA LYS A 43 -5.96 22.16 33.85
C LYS A 43 -7.05 22.03 32.78
N GLY A 44 -7.07 20.92 32.02
CA GLY A 44 -8.03 20.76 30.93
C GLY A 44 -7.79 21.71 29.76
N SER A 45 -6.59 22.26 29.60
CA SER A 45 -6.26 23.17 28.50
C SER A 45 -5.07 22.67 27.70
N PRO A 46 -5.24 22.48 26.38
CA PRO A 46 -6.47 22.64 25.60
C PRO A 46 -7.56 21.61 25.99
N ARG A 47 -8.80 21.85 25.61
CA ARG A 47 -9.91 20.90 25.91
C ARG A 47 -9.73 19.55 25.22
N LYS A 48 -9.17 19.56 23.99
CA LYS A 48 -8.79 18.37 23.21
C LYS A 48 -7.38 18.58 22.67
N LEU A 49 -6.63 17.51 22.53
CA LEU A 49 -5.35 17.53 21.81
C LEU A 49 -5.59 17.87 20.34
N GLU A 50 -4.66 18.64 19.75
CA GLU A 50 -4.64 18.83 18.30
C GLU A 50 -4.44 17.48 17.62
N GLU A 51 -5.03 17.31 16.43
CA GLU A 51 -5.02 16.04 15.71
C GLU A 51 -3.59 15.53 15.44
N ALA A 52 -2.70 16.43 15.02
CA ALA A 52 -1.30 16.09 14.78
C ALA A 52 -0.57 15.61 16.05
N ASP A 53 -0.82 16.26 17.20
CA ASP A 53 -0.22 15.90 18.48
C ASP A 53 -0.77 14.55 18.98
N ARG A 54 -2.08 14.34 18.85
CA ARG A 54 -2.74 13.10 19.23
C ARG A 54 -2.23 11.92 18.40
N ARG A 55 -2.10 12.08 17.07
CA ARG A 55 -1.58 11.08 16.16
C ARG A 55 -0.15 10.68 16.54
N ARG A 56 0.74 11.64 16.74
CA ARG A 56 2.13 11.38 17.17
C ARG A 56 2.22 10.63 18.50
N LEU A 57 1.36 10.98 19.47
CA LEU A 57 1.31 10.28 20.75
C LEU A 57 0.78 8.85 20.58
N ALA A 58 -0.26 8.66 19.76
CA ALA A 58 -0.82 7.34 19.47
C ALA A 58 0.23 6.43 18.79
N GLU A 59 0.97 6.95 17.80
CA GLU A 59 2.08 6.25 17.15
C GLU A 59 3.19 5.90 18.15
N PHE A 60 3.61 6.85 18.98
CA PHE A 60 4.66 6.63 19.97
C PHE A 60 4.33 5.53 20.97
N PHE A 61 3.08 5.48 21.43
CA PHE A 61 2.63 4.48 22.40
C PHE A 61 2.07 3.19 21.75
N GLY A 62 1.94 3.13 20.43
CA GLY A 62 1.35 1.99 19.72
C GLY A 62 -0.13 1.78 20.03
N VAL A 63 -0.89 2.84 20.27
CA VAL A 63 -2.32 2.79 20.61
C VAL A 63 -3.16 3.51 19.54
N SER A 64 -4.47 3.21 19.52
CA SER A 64 -5.41 3.93 18.66
C SER A 64 -5.57 5.39 19.12
N GLU A 65 -5.71 6.34 18.17
CA GLU A 65 -6.04 7.74 18.46
C GLU A 65 -7.35 7.89 19.27
N VAL A 66 -8.27 6.91 19.14
CA VAL A 66 -9.52 6.89 19.95
C VAL A 66 -9.22 6.80 21.44
N ALA A 67 -8.17 6.08 21.84
CA ALA A 67 -7.74 5.97 23.23
C ALA A 67 -7.29 7.34 23.81
N LEU A 68 -6.88 8.27 22.94
CA LEU A 68 -6.44 9.63 23.26
C LEU A 68 -7.49 10.69 22.90
N GLY A 69 -8.76 10.27 22.75
CA GLY A 69 -9.90 11.18 22.59
C GLY A 69 -10.23 11.57 21.14
N ALA A 70 -9.77 10.80 20.15
CA ALA A 70 -10.29 10.93 18.79
C ALA A 70 -11.75 10.48 18.72
N ASP A 71 -12.50 11.11 17.85
CA ASP A 71 -13.81 10.60 17.45
C ASP A 71 -13.62 9.24 16.73
N PRO A 72 -14.32 8.16 17.15
CA PRO A 72 -14.17 6.85 16.54
C PRO A 72 -14.44 6.85 15.04
N ASP A 73 -15.40 7.62 14.56
CA ASP A 73 -15.76 7.69 13.15
C ASP A 73 -14.71 8.47 12.36
N HIS A 74 -14.17 9.55 12.95
CA HIS A 74 -13.06 10.30 12.36
C HIS A 74 -11.76 9.48 12.31
N ALA A 75 -11.44 8.77 13.38
CA ALA A 75 -10.28 7.90 13.45
C ALA A 75 -10.37 6.73 12.45
N ARG A 76 -11.58 6.18 12.24
CA ARG A 76 -11.83 5.14 11.25
C ARG A 76 -11.70 5.67 9.81
N ALA A 77 -12.19 6.87 9.52
CA ALA A 77 -12.04 7.54 8.24
C ALA A 77 -10.57 7.87 7.95
N ALA A 78 -9.83 8.41 8.93
CA ALA A 78 -8.41 8.71 8.79
C ALA A 78 -7.57 7.42 8.56
N ALA A 79 -7.88 6.35 9.29
CA ALA A 79 -7.23 5.05 9.09
C ALA A 79 -7.57 4.42 7.73
N ALA A 80 -8.78 4.66 7.21
CA ALA A 80 -9.15 4.22 5.86
C ALA A 80 -8.39 5.00 4.78
N ASP A 81 -8.12 6.29 5.00
CA ASP A 81 -7.33 7.12 4.07
C ASP A 81 -5.82 6.85 4.16
N GLU A 82 -5.35 6.23 5.23
CA GLU A 82 -3.94 5.85 5.40
C GLU A 82 -3.53 4.62 4.57
N PHE A 83 -4.50 3.77 4.18
CA PHE A 83 -4.26 2.55 3.44
C PHE A 83 -4.91 2.58 2.06
N ILE A 84 -4.21 2.01 1.09
CA ILE A 84 -4.73 1.72 -0.26
C ILE A 84 -4.95 0.22 -0.37
N THR A 85 -6.11 -0.16 -0.88
CA THR A 85 -6.41 -1.55 -1.21
C THR A 85 -5.97 -1.83 -2.64
N VAL A 86 -5.10 -2.84 -2.80
CA VAL A 86 -4.64 -3.35 -4.09
C VAL A 86 -5.38 -4.66 -4.34
N PRO A 87 -6.29 -4.73 -5.32
CA PRO A 87 -7.03 -5.94 -5.63
C PRO A 87 -6.07 -7.01 -6.16
N ARG A 88 -6.33 -8.26 -5.80
CA ARG A 88 -5.63 -9.43 -6.34
C ARG A 88 -6.51 -10.06 -7.40
N LEU A 89 -5.97 -10.16 -8.61
CA LEU A 89 -6.66 -10.82 -9.71
C LEU A 89 -6.13 -12.27 -9.85
N PRO A 90 -7.02 -13.26 -9.97
CA PRO A 90 -6.62 -14.59 -10.35
C PRO A 90 -6.15 -14.58 -11.83
N LEU A 91 -5.07 -15.32 -12.15
CA LEU A 91 -4.62 -15.48 -13.55
C LEU A 91 -5.69 -16.16 -14.42
N ASP A 92 -6.55 -16.97 -13.80
CA ASP A 92 -7.68 -17.63 -14.47
C ASP A 92 -8.82 -16.67 -14.89
N ALA A 93 -8.77 -15.40 -14.45
CA ALA A 93 -9.71 -14.36 -14.91
C ALA A 93 -9.48 -13.94 -16.38
N SER A 94 -8.80 -14.75 -17.15
CA SER A 94 -8.48 -14.54 -18.58
C SER A 94 -9.65 -14.80 -19.54
N ALA A 95 -10.85 -15.06 -19.04
CA ALA A 95 -12.00 -15.39 -19.88
C ALA A 95 -12.76 -14.15 -20.37
N GLY A 96 -12.30 -13.58 -21.49
CA GLY A 96 -13.10 -12.72 -22.36
C GLY A 96 -12.74 -11.22 -22.37
N PRO A 97 -13.08 -10.52 -23.46
CA PRO A 97 -12.93 -9.06 -23.56
C PRO A 97 -13.89 -8.38 -22.58
N GLY A 98 -13.35 -7.81 -21.51
CA GLY A 98 -14.12 -7.15 -20.45
C GLY A 98 -13.89 -7.70 -19.05
N ALA A 99 -13.09 -8.74 -18.84
CA ALA A 99 -12.80 -9.37 -17.55
C ALA A 99 -12.06 -8.47 -16.53
N PHE A 100 -11.88 -7.20 -16.82
CA PHE A 100 -11.46 -6.16 -15.88
C PHE A 100 -12.59 -5.20 -15.55
N SER A 101 -13.85 -5.66 -15.57
CA SER A 101 -14.95 -4.86 -15.06
C SER A 101 -14.82 -4.73 -13.54
N ALA A 102 -15.06 -3.53 -13.01
CA ALA A 102 -14.95 -3.19 -11.60
C ALA A 102 -15.89 -3.99 -10.66
N GLU A 103 -16.62 -4.96 -11.19
CA GLU A 103 -17.57 -5.80 -10.48
C GLU A 103 -17.08 -7.25 -10.24
N GLU A 104 -15.92 -7.64 -10.77
CA GLU A 104 -15.33 -8.90 -10.35
C GLU A 104 -14.83 -8.75 -8.93
N ILE A 105 -15.62 -9.31 -8.01
CA ILE A 105 -15.38 -9.40 -6.59
C ILE A 105 -13.98 -10.02 -6.42
N SER A 106 -13.00 -9.18 -6.15
CA SER A 106 -11.70 -9.60 -5.68
C SER A 106 -11.91 -10.28 -4.34
N PHE A 107 -11.92 -11.61 -4.33
CA PHE A 107 -12.02 -12.40 -3.09
C PHE A 107 -10.81 -12.22 -2.18
N ASP A 108 -9.76 -11.55 -2.70
CA ASP A 108 -8.53 -11.30 -1.96
C ASP A 108 -7.97 -9.92 -2.33
N SER A 109 -7.33 -9.27 -1.38
CA SER A 109 -6.71 -7.96 -1.58
C SER A 109 -5.58 -7.72 -0.60
N PHE A 110 -4.60 -6.92 -1.02
CA PHE A 110 -3.56 -6.41 -0.13
C PHE A 110 -3.90 -4.99 0.31
N ARG A 111 -3.52 -4.65 1.54
CA ARG A 111 -3.63 -3.28 2.06
C ARG A 111 -2.24 -2.74 2.36
N PHE A 112 -1.88 -1.63 1.72
CA PHE A 112 -0.60 -0.97 1.90
C PHE A 112 -0.78 0.44 2.40
N SER A 113 0.09 0.88 3.30
CA SER A 113 0.08 2.27 3.73
C SER A 113 0.47 3.19 2.56
N ARG A 114 -0.19 4.33 2.45
CA ARG A 114 0.18 5.37 1.46
C ARG A 114 1.63 5.79 1.59
N ARG A 115 2.15 5.83 2.82
CA ARG A 115 3.54 6.14 3.10
C ARG A 115 4.49 5.13 2.42
N TRP A 116 4.24 3.84 2.59
CA TRP A 116 5.06 2.80 1.96
C TRP A 116 5.02 2.88 0.43
N LEU A 117 3.82 3.08 -0.15
CA LEU A 117 3.69 3.25 -1.60
C LEU A 117 4.44 4.48 -2.11
N ARG A 118 4.46 5.58 -1.34
CA ARG A 118 5.24 6.78 -1.66
C ARG A 118 6.75 6.51 -1.60
N GLU A 119 7.23 5.83 -0.57
CA GLU A 119 8.64 5.43 -0.42
C GLU A 119 9.09 4.53 -1.57
N MET A 120 8.19 3.70 -2.10
CA MET A 120 8.42 2.85 -3.27
C MET A 120 8.23 3.57 -4.62
N GLY A 121 7.84 4.85 -4.63
CA GLY A 121 7.57 5.61 -5.86
C GLY A 121 6.31 5.16 -6.59
N LEU A 122 5.36 4.54 -5.88
CA LEU A 122 4.11 3.99 -6.42
C LEU A 122 2.88 4.82 -6.01
N GLU A 123 3.07 6.04 -5.50
CA GLU A 123 1.97 6.94 -5.16
C GLU A 123 1.19 7.31 -6.43
N GLY A 124 -0.13 7.15 -6.41
CA GLY A 124 -1.00 7.42 -7.56
C GLY A 124 -0.97 6.36 -8.67
N ALA A 125 -0.23 5.26 -8.51
CA ALA A 125 -0.25 4.14 -9.44
C ALA A 125 -1.60 3.39 -9.36
N ASP A 126 -2.12 2.95 -10.50
CA ASP A 126 -3.28 2.04 -10.59
C ASP A 126 -2.79 0.60 -10.46
N LEU A 127 -2.68 0.14 -9.20
CA LEU A 127 -2.07 -1.12 -8.86
C LEU A 127 -3.07 -2.28 -8.84
N THR A 128 -2.64 -3.40 -9.40
CA THR A 128 -3.27 -4.70 -9.19
C THR A 128 -2.20 -5.73 -8.82
N ALA A 129 -2.55 -6.70 -7.98
CA ALA A 129 -1.67 -7.80 -7.61
C ALA A 129 -2.00 -9.04 -8.45
N ILE A 130 -0.97 -9.74 -8.90
CA ILE A 130 -1.09 -10.99 -9.66
C ILE A 130 -0.09 -11.98 -9.07
N ARG A 131 -0.53 -13.23 -8.90
CA ARG A 131 0.36 -14.33 -8.54
C ARG A 131 0.99 -14.89 -9.81
N VAL A 132 2.32 -15.00 -9.82
CA VAL A 132 3.07 -15.59 -10.94
C VAL A 132 2.86 -17.10 -10.95
N GLU A 133 2.59 -17.65 -12.13
CA GLU A 133 2.51 -19.08 -12.39
C GLU A 133 3.46 -19.46 -13.54
N GLY A 134 4.03 -20.65 -13.44
CA GLY A 134 5.02 -21.13 -14.41
C GLY A 134 6.43 -20.64 -14.13
N ASP A 135 7.36 -21.00 -15.00
CA ASP A 135 8.81 -20.82 -14.83
C ASP A 135 9.45 -20.01 -15.97
N SER A 136 8.67 -19.49 -16.92
CA SER A 136 9.19 -18.73 -18.07
C SER A 136 9.97 -17.48 -17.69
N MET A 137 9.69 -16.91 -16.53
CA MET A 137 10.35 -15.70 -16.01
C MET A 137 11.39 -16.00 -14.94
N GLU A 138 11.72 -17.26 -14.67
CA GLU A 138 12.82 -17.62 -13.77
C GLU A 138 14.18 -17.27 -14.39
N PRO A 139 15.13 -16.83 -13.57
CA PRO A 139 15.12 -16.64 -12.11
C PRO A 139 14.54 -15.29 -11.65
N THR A 140 14.14 -14.43 -12.56
CA THR A 140 13.69 -13.06 -12.26
C THR A 140 12.38 -13.05 -11.47
N LEU A 141 11.39 -13.84 -11.90
CA LEU A 141 10.15 -14.11 -11.19
C LEU A 141 9.96 -15.62 -11.08
N ARG A 142 9.62 -16.09 -9.90
CA ARG A 142 9.39 -17.52 -9.65
C ARG A 142 7.90 -17.82 -9.53
N SER A 143 7.53 -19.04 -9.84
CA SER A 143 6.16 -19.50 -9.58
C SER A 143 5.82 -19.34 -8.10
N GLY A 144 4.68 -18.69 -7.84
CA GLY A 144 4.23 -18.34 -6.48
C GLY A 144 4.61 -16.95 -6.00
N ASP A 145 5.47 -16.20 -6.72
CA ASP A 145 5.73 -14.79 -6.44
C ASP A 145 4.45 -13.96 -6.63
N GLU A 146 4.28 -12.94 -5.80
CA GLU A 146 3.27 -11.89 -6.01
C GLU A 146 3.93 -10.71 -6.73
N ILE A 147 3.30 -10.19 -7.77
CA ILE A 147 3.76 -9.02 -8.50
C ILE A 147 2.71 -7.93 -8.44
N PHE A 148 3.14 -6.66 -8.38
CA PHE A 148 2.26 -5.51 -8.56
C PHE A 148 2.45 -4.95 -9.95
N VAL A 149 1.33 -4.75 -10.62
CA VAL A 149 1.23 -4.27 -11.99
C VAL A 149 0.60 -2.89 -11.96
N ASP A 150 1.31 -1.89 -12.48
CA ASP A 150 0.79 -0.54 -12.68
C ASP A 150 0.09 -0.46 -14.04
N ARG A 151 -1.23 -0.40 -14.03
CA ARG A 151 -2.08 -0.38 -15.21
C ARG A 151 -2.02 0.95 -15.98
N ASN A 152 -1.45 2.00 -15.37
CA ASN A 152 -1.18 3.26 -16.05
C ASN A 152 0.05 3.17 -16.96
N LYS A 153 0.94 2.20 -16.73
CA LYS A 153 2.19 2.03 -17.49
C LYS A 153 2.05 0.92 -18.53
N ARG A 154 1.51 1.27 -19.70
CA ARG A 154 1.26 0.33 -20.81
C ARG A 154 2.26 0.42 -21.96
N SER A 155 3.38 1.09 -21.76
CA SER A 155 4.40 1.31 -22.77
C SER A 155 5.80 1.32 -22.16
N GLY A 156 6.80 1.23 -23.04
CA GLY A 156 8.21 1.19 -22.65
C GLY A 156 8.72 -0.25 -22.43
N GLU A 157 10.02 -0.34 -22.24
CA GLU A 157 10.70 -1.61 -21.97
C GLU A 157 10.52 -2.04 -20.51
N GLY A 158 10.60 -3.34 -20.26
CA GLY A 158 10.55 -3.94 -18.94
C GLY A 158 9.60 -5.14 -18.88
N ILE A 159 9.38 -5.63 -17.69
CA ILE A 159 8.47 -6.76 -17.45
C ILE A 159 7.04 -6.23 -17.42
N HIS A 160 6.19 -6.80 -18.24
CA HIS A 160 4.78 -6.42 -18.35
C HIS A 160 3.89 -7.65 -18.23
N VAL A 161 2.66 -7.40 -17.84
CA VAL A 161 1.57 -8.32 -18.08
C VAL A 161 0.95 -7.97 -19.42
N VAL A 162 0.89 -8.92 -20.30
CA VAL A 162 0.33 -8.77 -21.65
C VAL A 162 -0.74 -9.81 -21.89
N ARG A 163 -1.70 -9.48 -22.76
CA ARG A 163 -2.70 -10.42 -23.26
C ARG A 163 -2.41 -10.73 -24.71
N ILE A 164 -2.43 -12.02 -25.05
CA ILE A 164 -2.32 -12.53 -26.42
C ILE A 164 -3.50 -13.48 -26.60
N GLY A 165 -4.44 -13.12 -27.47
CA GLY A 165 -5.73 -13.83 -27.53
C GLY A 165 -6.42 -13.80 -26.17
N ASP A 166 -6.73 -14.98 -25.62
CA ASP A 166 -7.41 -15.10 -24.32
C ASP A 166 -6.44 -15.35 -23.14
N ALA A 167 -5.13 -15.44 -23.40
CA ALA A 167 -4.15 -15.79 -22.38
C ALA A 167 -3.40 -14.56 -21.85
N LEU A 168 -3.19 -14.51 -20.54
CA LEU A 168 -2.31 -13.53 -19.88
C LEU A 168 -0.90 -14.11 -19.74
N HIS A 169 0.10 -13.29 -20.07
CA HIS A 169 1.51 -13.64 -19.94
C HIS A 169 2.25 -12.58 -19.16
N VAL A 170 3.16 -13.00 -18.29
CA VAL A 170 4.15 -12.13 -17.67
C VAL A 170 5.44 -12.30 -18.46
N THR A 171 5.94 -11.24 -19.10
CA THR A 171 7.08 -11.31 -20.01
C THR A 171 7.81 -9.98 -20.07
N GLN A 172 9.07 -10.00 -20.49
CA GLN A 172 9.78 -8.78 -20.84
C GLN A 172 9.37 -8.31 -22.23
N VAL A 173 8.93 -7.07 -22.34
CA VAL A 173 8.51 -6.46 -23.61
C VAL A 173 9.64 -5.58 -24.14
N GLN A 174 10.01 -5.79 -25.39
CA GLN A 174 11.02 -5.00 -26.09
C GLN A 174 10.54 -4.68 -27.51
N ALA A 175 10.81 -3.47 -28.00
CA ALA A 175 10.59 -3.11 -29.40
C ALA A 175 11.62 -3.87 -30.27
N SER A 176 11.15 -4.67 -31.23
CA SER A 176 12.03 -5.42 -32.15
C SER A 176 12.20 -4.73 -33.50
N ALA A 177 11.14 -4.09 -34.01
CA ALA A 177 11.10 -3.33 -35.23
C ALA A 177 9.90 -2.36 -35.20
N PRO A 178 9.79 -1.40 -36.16
CA PRO A 178 8.60 -0.57 -36.28
C PRO A 178 7.32 -1.42 -36.39
N GLY A 179 6.36 -1.21 -35.47
CA GLY A 179 5.11 -1.95 -35.39
C GLY A 179 5.23 -3.39 -34.87
N ARG A 180 6.40 -3.81 -34.38
CA ARG A 180 6.62 -5.14 -33.81
C ARG A 180 7.19 -5.08 -32.40
N ILE A 181 6.87 -6.09 -31.62
CA ILE A 181 7.40 -6.28 -30.26
C ILE A 181 7.88 -7.71 -30.06
N ALA A 182 9.01 -7.85 -29.39
CA ALA A 182 9.50 -9.12 -28.90
C ALA A 182 9.05 -9.30 -27.45
N LEU A 183 8.52 -10.48 -27.17
CA LEU A 183 8.21 -10.98 -25.84
C LEU A 183 9.33 -11.93 -25.43
N ILE A 184 10.04 -11.59 -24.40
CA ILE A 184 11.28 -12.27 -24.00
C ILE A 184 11.06 -12.88 -22.62
N SER A 185 11.27 -14.17 -22.52
CA SER A 185 11.30 -14.90 -21.25
C SER A 185 12.64 -14.69 -20.56
N ALA A 186 12.66 -14.65 -19.22
CA ALA A 186 13.91 -14.62 -18.47
C ALA A 186 14.58 -16.02 -18.41
N ASN A 187 13.81 -17.08 -18.64
CA ASN A 187 14.29 -18.45 -18.74
C ASN A 187 14.69 -18.77 -20.19
N ASP A 188 15.95 -19.04 -20.40
CA ASP A 188 16.54 -19.32 -21.72
C ASP A 188 15.96 -20.56 -22.43
N SER A 189 15.23 -21.40 -21.70
CA SER A 189 14.51 -22.54 -22.27
C SER A 189 13.34 -22.12 -23.16
N TYR A 190 12.91 -20.87 -23.09
CA TYR A 190 11.82 -20.30 -23.85
C TYR A 190 12.35 -19.35 -24.92
N ALA A 191 12.09 -19.69 -26.19
CA ALA A 191 12.49 -18.78 -27.28
C ALA A 191 11.66 -17.49 -27.27
N PRO A 192 12.26 -16.35 -27.64
CA PRO A 192 11.52 -15.10 -27.80
C PRO A 192 10.43 -15.21 -28.85
N ILE A 193 9.30 -14.56 -28.61
CA ILE A 193 8.16 -14.51 -29.54
C ILE A 193 8.10 -13.09 -30.12
N ASP A 194 8.16 -12.96 -31.43
CA ASP A 194 8.06 -11.67 -32.13
C ASP A 194 6.68 -11.54 -32.79
N LEU A 195 5.90 -10.55 -32.38
CA LEU A 195 4.51 -10.34 -32.79
C LEU A 195 4.28 -8.93 -33.33
N ALA A 196 3.23 -8.75 -34.11
CA ALA A 196 2.76 -7.42 -34.43
C ALA A 196 2.23 -6.74 -33.17
N ARG A 197 2.47 -5.43 -33.03
CA ARG A 197 2.07 -4.66 -31.84
C ARG A 197 0.56 -4.75 -31.56
N GLU A 198 -0.23 -4.86 -32.61
CA GLU A 198 -1.70 -4.99 -32.56
C GLU A 198 -2.20 -6.34 -32.05
N GLU A 199 -1.36 -7.38 -32.10
CA GLU A 199 -1.71 -8.72 -31.58
C GLU A 199 -1.53 -8.83 -30.06
N VAL A 200 -0.94 -7.80 -29.43
CA VAL A 200 -0.57 -7.83 -28.02
C VAL A 200 -1.21 -6.66 -27.28
N GLU A 201 -2.09 -6.96 -26.36
CA GLU A 201 -2.62 -5.96 -25.42
C GLU A 201 -1.71 -5.88 -24.18
N VAL A 202 -1.07 -4.73 -23.97
CA VAL A 202 -0.30 -4.49 -22.75
C VAL A 202 -1.25 -4.04 -21.63
N ILE A 203 -1.39 -4.86 -20.61
CA ILE A 203 -2.25 -4.61 -19.45
C ILE A 203 -1.59 -3.60 -18.50
N GLY A 204 -0.30 -3.80 -18.22
CA GLY A 204 0.47 -2.92 -17.35
C GLY A 204 1.89 -3.41 -17.11
N ARG A 205 2.68 -2.57 -16.46
CA ARG A 205 4.07 -2.85 -16.12
C ARG A 205 4.21 -3.41 -14.71
N VAL A 206 5.03 -4.44 -14.55
CA VAL A 206 5.42 -4.96 -13.24
C VAL A 206 6.31 -3.93 -12.55
N VAL A 207 5.92 -3.46 -11.38
CA VAL A 207 6.60 -2.40 -10.63
C VAL A 207 7.14 -2.86 -9.28
N TRP A 208 6.71 -4.03 -8.81
CA TRP A 208 7.17 -4.62 -7.56
C TRP A 208 6.98 -6.13 -7.59
N LYS A 209 7.82 -6.85 -6.85
CA LYS A 209 7.67 -8.29 -6.61
C LYS A 209 7.94 -8.64 -5.16
N GLY A 210 7.27 -9.68 -4.67
CA GLY A 210 7.54 -10.31 -3.39
C GLY A 210 7.31 -11.81 -3.50
N GLY A 211 8.12 -12.59 -2.81
CA GLY A 211 8.04 -14.03 -2.85
C GLY A 211 8.52 -14.67 -1.55
N ARG A 212 8.28 -15.98 -1.42
CA ARG A 212 8.81 -16.75 -0.29
C ARG A 212 10.29 -17.07 -0.55
N VAL A 213 11.05 -17.09 0.56
CA VAL A 213 12.45 -17.50 0.58
C VAL A 213 12.55 -19.01 0.72
#